data_e450980c2fae70cc41b1374f1d42fbb5
#
_entry.id   e450980c2fae70cc41b1374f1d42fbb5
#
_cell.length_a   1.000
_cell.length_b   1.000
_cell.length_c   1.000
_cell.angle_alpha   90.00
_cell.angle_beta   90.00
_cell.angle_gamma   90.00
#
_symmetry.space_group_name_H-M   'P 1'
#
loop_
_entity.id
_entity.type
_entity.pdbx_description
1 polymer ?
#
loop_
_entity_poly.entity_id
_entity_poly.type
_entity_poly.pdbx_seq_one_letter_code
_entity_poly.pdbx_strand_id
1 'polypeptide(L)'
;TYLRIIMESQYSLTNEEIHDLVEIASRKYRSPIDLNILNPLLNMVYGTLMKNNRILGIRTDSRFAQSHVPGEPDLPICFQRDDEQAITRFYESLKSQLRADHNRSRRPGDPTLPSYGWCRERDTSVHPHYHLVLLFNADVYGYLGNYQDPDADNMATRIQKAWCSALGLDYPDYAALTEFPPNTVYRFSRFDALDRNPVYWNF
;
A
#
# COMPACT_ATOMS: atom_id res chain seq x y z
N THR A 1 -16.27 -20.22 -23.58
CA THR A 1 -15.81 -18.86 -23.93
C THR A 1 -16.52 -17.89 -22.99
N TYR A 2 -15.95 -17.61 -21.82
CA TYR A 2 -16.47 -16.59 -20.91
C TYR A 2 -16.10 -15.22 -21.49
N LEU A 3 -17.07 -14.52 -22.06
CA LEU A 3 -16.98 -13.09 -22.32
C LEU A 3 -16.88 -12.40 -20.96
N ARG A 4 -15.67 -12.05 -20.58
CA ARG A 4 -15.40 -11.09 -19.48
C ARG A 4 -15.86 -9.75 -20.01
N ILE A 5 -17.13 -9.40 -19.78
CA ILE A 5 -17.61 -8.03 -19.95
C ILE A 5 -16.83 -7.24 -18.90
N ILE A 6 -15.76 -6.58 -19.32
CA ILE A 6 -15.14 -5.52 -18.55
C ILE A 6 -16.19 -4.43 -18.55
N MET A 7 -16.98 -4.35 -17.47
CA MET A 7 -17.79 -3.16 -17.22
C MET A 7 -16.77 -2.04 -17.00
N GLU A 8 -16.60 -1.21 -18.02
CA GLU A 8 -15.84 0.02 -17.84
C GLU A 8 -16.51 0.78 -16.71
N SER A 9 -15.77 0.97 -15.62
CA SER A 9 -16.24 1.76 -14.51
C SER A 9 -16.33 3.21 -14.97
N GLN A 10 -17.39 3.91 -14.58
CA GLN A 10 -17.50 5.36 -14.83
C GLN A 10 -16.30 6.18 -14.28
N TYR A 11 -15.49 5.56 -13.42
CA TYR A 11 -14.27 6.13 -12.85
C TYR A 11 -13.02 5.77 -13.65
N SER A 12 -13.14 4.90 -14.65
CA SER A 12 -12.00 4.46 -15.46
C SER A 12 -11.49 5.60 -16.34
N LEU A 13 -10.18 5.65 -16.50
CA LEU A 13 -9.53 6.51 -17.47
C LEU A 13 -9.78 5.97 -18.89
N THR A 14 -9.94 6.87 -19.84
CA THR A 14 -9.95 6.52 -21.27
C THR A 14 -8.55 6.13 -21.74
N ASN A 15 -8.44 5.50 -22.89
CA ASN A 15 -7.14 5.17 -23.47
C ASN A 15 -6.28 6.41 -23.73
N GLU A 16 -6.88 7.55 -24.10
CA GLU A 16 -6.21 8.82 -24.31
C GLU A 16 -5.65 9.35 -22.97
N GLU A 17 -6.47 9.37 -21.92
CA GLU A 17 -6.05 9.78 -20.57
C GLU A 17 -4.93 8.89 -20.01
N ILE A 18 -4.97 7.58 -20.27
CA ILE A 18 -3.89 6.65 -19.88
C ILE A 18 -2.61 6.98 -20.65
N HIS A 19 -2.71 7.26 -21.94
CA HIS A 19 -1.58 7.65 -22.77
C HIS A 19 -0.92 8.94 -22.24
N ASP A 20 -1.71 9.96 -21.94
CA ASP A 20 -1.24 11.24 -21.38
C ASP A 20 -0.57 11.03 -20.02
N LEU A 21 -1.18 10.21 -19.14
CA LEU A 21 -0.61 9.87 -17.85
C LEU A 21 0.76 9.20 -17.99
N VAL A 22 0.87 8.24 -18.89
CA VAL A 22 2.13 7.53 -19.18
C VAL A 22 3.18 8.47 -19.70
N GLU A 23 2.83 9.39 -20.61
CA GLU A 23 3.76 10.36 -21.17
C GLU A 23 4.27 11.32 -20.09
N ILE A 24 3.38 11.91 -19.29
CA ILE A 24 3.71 12.81 -18.18
C ILE A 24 4.61 12.09 -17.16
N ALA A 25 4.23 10.90 -16.73
CA ALA A 25 4.98 10.13 -15.75
C ALA A 25 6.36 9.71 -16.27
N SER A 26 6.44 9.24 -17.52
CA SER A 26 7.72 8.86 -18.16
C SER A 26 8.69 10.04 -18.26
N ARG A 27 8.18 11.23 -18.57
CA ARG A 27 9.00 12.46 -18.58
C ARG A 27 9.46 12.84 -17.16
N LYS A 28 8.55 12.80 -16.19
CA LYS A 28 8.81 13.18 -14.80
C LYS A 28 9.87 12.27 -14.15
N TYR A 29 9.73 10.98 -14.33
CA TYR A 29 10.61 9.98 -13.70
C TYR A 29 11.78 9.55 -14.60
N ARG A 30 11.86 10.07 -15.83
CA ARG A 30 12.88 9.72 -16.83
C ARG A 30 13.03 8.21 -17.06
N SER A 31 11.92 7.51 -16.96
CA SER A 31 11.83 6.07 -17.11
C SER A 31 10.51 5.69 -17.79
N PRO A 32 10.51 4.69 -18.68
CA PRO A 32 9.27 4.20 -19.26
C PRO A 32 8.37 3.60 -18.18
N ILE A 33 7.07 3.82 -18.32
CA ILE A 33 6.07 3.23 -17.44
C ILE A 33 5.63 1.87 -17.99
N ASP A 34 5.74 0.84 -17.16
CA ASP A 34 5.27 -0.49 -17.53
C ASP A 34 3.74 -0.61 -17.35
N LEU A 35 3.05 -0.75 -18.47
CA LEU A 35 1.59 -0.91 -18.49
C LEU A 35 1.12 -2.21 -17.81
N ASN A 36 1.98 -3.24 -17.74
CA ASN A 36 1.65 -4.47 -17.02
C ASN A 36 1.57 -4.24 -15.49
N ILE A 37 2.22 -3.20 -15.00
CA ILE A 37 2.13 -2.76 -13.59
C ILE A 37 1.01 -1.72 -13.43
N LEU A 38 0.95 -0.75 -14.33
CA LEU A 38 -0.01 0.35 -14.23
C LEU A 38 -1.47 -0.12 -14.34
N ASN A 39 -1.80 -0.96 -15.33
CA ASN A 39 -3.19 -1.39 -15.55
C ASN A 39 -3.81 -2.14 -14.36
N PRO A 40 -3.13 -3.11 -13.70
CA PRO A 40 -3.64 -3.71 -12.47
C PRO A 40 -3.86 -2.70 -11.33
N LEU A 41 -2.97 -1.70 -11.18
CA LEU A 41 -3.14 -0.65 -10.18
C LEU A 41 -4.36 0.23 -10.47
N LEU A 42 -4.55 0.67 -11.71
CA LEU A 42 -5.73 1.42 -12.13
C LEU A 42 -7.01 0.61 -11.86
N ASN A 43 -7.05 -0.66 -12.23
CA ASN A 43 -8.19 -1.54 -11.97
C ASN A 43 -8.49 -1.69 -10.47
N MET A 44 -7.46 -1.73 -9.63
CA MET A 44 -7.61 -1.73 -8.18
C MET A 44 -8.24 -0.43 -7.68
N VAL A 45 -7.79 0.72 -8.20
CA VAL A 45 -8.36 2.04 -7.88
C VAL A 45 -9.83 2.09 -8.27
N TYR A 46 -10.17 1.72 -9.51
CA TYR A 46 -11.55 1.71 -10.00
C TYR A 46 -12.45 0.79 -9.17
N GLY A 47 -11.98 -0.44 -8.91
CA GLY A 47 -12.73 -1.39 -8.07
C GLY A 47 -12.94 -0.90 -6.64
N THR A 48 -12.00 -0.10 -6.11
CA THR A 48 -12.13 0.49 -4.78
C THR A 48 -13.11 1.67 -4.78
N LEU A 49 -13.09 2.52 -5.82
CA LEU A 49 -14.05 3.61 -6.00
C LEU A 49 -15.49 3.10 -6.23
N MET A 50 -15.65 1.95 -6.86
CA MET A 50 -16.98 1.33 -6.99
C MET A 50 -17.61 0.98 -5.64
N LYS A 51 -16.79 0.66 -4.65
CA LYS A 51 -17.24 0.24 -3.31
C LYS A 51 -17.32 1.39 -2.31
N ASN A 52 -16.46 2.40 -2.45
CA ASN A 52 -16.27 3.46 -1.45
C ASN A 52 -16.36 4.85 -2.08
N ASN A 53 -17.01 5.79 -1.40
CA ASN A 53 -17.13 7.17 -1.89
C ASN A 53 -15.83 7.96 -1.79
N ARG A 54 -15.06 7.72 -0.72
CA ARG A 54 -13.80 8.40 -0.41
C ARG A 54 -12.72 7.37 -0.10
N ILE A 55 -11.53 7.60 -0.62
CA ILE A 55 -10.38 6.73 -0.49
C ILE A 55 -9.28 7.44 0.28
N LEU A 56 -8.71 6.72 1.23
CA LEU A 56 -7.40 7.00 1.80
C LEU A 56 -6.40 6.05 1.16
N GLY A 57 -5.55 6.56 0.29
CA GLY A 57 -4.40 5.84 -0.26
C GLY A 57 -3.19 6.03 0.65
N ILE A 58 -2.50 4.95 0.96
CA ILE A 58 -1.25 4.97 1.71
C ILE A 58 -0.19 4.25 0.89
N ARG A 59 0.90 4.95 0.57
CA ARG A 59 2.11 4.36 0.02
C ARG A 59 3.07 4.04 1.16
N THR A 60 3.70 2.88 1.10
CA THR A 60 4.74 2.49 2.06
C THR A 60 5.80 1.62 1.37
N ASP A 61 7.03 1.76 1.82
CA ASP A 61 8.16 0.98 1.34
C ASP A 61 8.61 0.04 2.46
N SER A 62 8.65 -1.26 2.19
CA SER A 62 8.95 -2.29 3.18
C SER A 62 10.18 -3.09 2.78
N ARG A 63 11.08 -3.30 3.73
CA ARG A 63 12.39 -3.98 3.54
C ARG A 63 12.53 -5.15 4.47
N PHE A 64 13.45 -6.03 4.13
CA PHE A 64 13.97 -7.03 5.05
C PHE A 64 15.10 -6.44 5.90
N ALA A 65 15.28 -6.96 7.11
CA ALA A 65 16.45 -6.63 7.92
C ALA A 65 17.71 -7.13 7.21
N GLN A 66 18.73 -6.29 7.18
CA GLN A 66 20.03 -6.68 6.62
C GLN A 66 20.88 -7.32 7.71
N SER A 67 21.52 -8.42 7.40
CA SER A 67 22.37 -9.17 8.35
C SER A 67 23.69 -8.48 8.64
N HIS A 68 24.04 -7.43 7.89
CA HIS A 68 25.30 -6.71 8.09
C HIS A 68 25.20 -5.28 7.53
N VAL A 69 25.40 -4.29 8.39
CA VAL A 69 25.67 -2.91 8.00
C VAL A 69 27.16 -2.67 8.27
N PRO A 70 27.98 -2.38 7.25
CA PRO A 70 29.40 -2.10 7.44
C PRO A 70 29.59 -0.94 8.42
N GLY A 71 30.27 -1.22 9.55
CA GLY A 71 30.58 -0.20 10.56
C GLY A 71 29.67 -0.18 11.79
N GLU A 72 28.62 -0.99 11.86
CA GLU A 72 27.85 -1.19 13.07
C GLU A 72 28.33 -2.44 13.84
N PRO A 73 28.29 -2.41 15.21
CA PRO A 73 28.57 -3.61 15.99
C PRO A 73 27.58 -4.71 15.63
N ASP A 74 28.05 -5.94 15.68
CA ASP A 74 27.30 -7.15 15.33
C ASP A 74 25.89 -7.12 15.91
N LEU A 75 24.91 -6.72 15.07
CA LEU A 75 23.52 -6.94 15.40
C LEU A 75 23.33 -8.47 15.48
N PRO A 76 22.62 -8.96 16.51
CA PRO A 76 22.31 -10.38 16.59
C PRO A 76 21.71 -10.82 15.27
N ILE A 77 22.17 -11.95 14.74
CA ILE A 77 21.65 -12.55 13.50
C ILE A 77 20.16 -12.73 13.70
N CYS A 78 19.38 -11.76 13.22
CA CYS A 78 17.94 -11.83 13.31
C CYS A 78 17.47 -12.92 12.37
N PHE A 79 16.91 -13.99 12.93
CA PHE A 79 16.15 -14.94 12.14
C PHE A 79 14.91 -14.23 11.61
N GLN A 80 14.87 -13.95 10.33
CA GLN A 80 13.67 -13.41 9.68
C GLN A 80 13.15 -14.37 8.62
N ARG A 81 11.88 -14.29 8.34
CA ARG A 81 11.21 -15.02 7.25
C ARG A 81 11.30 -14.19 5.98
N ASP A 82 12.30 -14.41 5.17
CA ASP A 82 12.62 -13.66 3.94
C ASP A 82 12.11 -14.32 2.65
N ASP A 83 11.24 -15.31 2.79
CA ASP A 83 10.64 -16.03 1.67
C ASP A 83 9.57 -15.20 0.91
N GLU A 84 9.16 -15.70 -0.24
CA GLU A 84 8.19 -15.05 -1.13
C GLU A 84 6.79 -14.86 -0.49
N GLN A 85 6.50 -15.54 0.62
CA GLN A 85 5.22 -15.43 1.34
C GLN A 85 5.17 -14.22 2.29
N ALA A 86 6.26 -13.45 2.42
CA ALA A 86 6.31 -12.29 3.32
C ALA A 86 5.15 -11.32 3.06
N ILE A 87 4.86 -11.00 1.79
CA ILE A 87 3.79 -10.08 1.43
C ILE A 87 2.38 -10.64 1.76
N THR A 88 2.20 -11.94 1.59
CA THR A 88 0.95 -12.61 1.96
C THR A 88 0.73 -12.55 3.47
N ARG A 89 1.77 -12.89 4.25
CA ARG A 89 1.73 -12.80 5.73
C ARG A 89 1.48 -11.39 6.22
N PHE A 90 2.13 -10.40 5.60
CA PHE A 90 1.88 -8.98 5.90
C PHE A 90 0.41 -8.63 5.77
N TYR A 91 -0.19 -8.98 4.63
CA TYR A 91 -1.58 -8.62 4.38
C TYR A 91 -2.55 -9.37 5.30
N GLU A 92 -2.29 -10.65 5.58
CA GLU A 92 -3.10 -11.42 6.55
C GLU A 92 -2.99 -10.84 7.96
N SER A 93 -1.80 -10.44 8.40
CA SER A 93 -1.58 -9.77 9.68
C SER A 93 -2.34 -8.43 9.74
N LEU A 94 -2.22 -7.60 8.70
CA LEU A 94 -2.94 -6.32 8.63
C LEU A 94 -4.47 -6.53 8.69
N LYS A 95 -5.00 -7.47 7.91
CA LYS A 95 -6.43 -7.82 7.95
C LYS A 95 -6.88 -8.28 9.33
N SER A 96 -6.07 -9.09 10.00
CA SER A 96 -6.37 -9.55 11.37
C SER A 96 -6.48 -8.38 12.34
N GLN A 97 -5.55 -7.42 12.29
CA GLN A 97 -5.58 -6.23 13.13
C GLN A 97 -6.81 -5.34 12.84
N LEU A 98 -7.17 -5.17 11.57
CA LEU A 98 -8.35 -4.38 11.17
C LEU A 98 -9.66 -5.04 11.61
N ARG A 99 -9.75 -6.37 11.54
CA ARG A 99 -10.90 -7.12 12.09
C ARG A 99 -11.00 -6.97 13.60
N ALA A 100 -9.87 -7.06 14.30
CA ALA A 100 -9.83 -6.87 15.75
C ALA A 100 -10.26 -5.44 16.15
N ASP A 101 -9.80 -4.43 15.40
CA ASP A 101 -10.22 -3.03 15.60
C ASP A 101 -11.71 -2.84 15.33
N HIS A 102 -12.24 -3.41 14.26
CA HIS A 102 -13.66 -3.36 13.93
C HIS A 102 -14.51 -3.92 15.08
N ASN A 103 -14.15 -5.11 15.58
CA ASN A 103 -14.86 -5.79 16.65
C ASN A 103 -14.77 -5.00 17.97
N ARG A 104 -13.58 -4.50 18.32
CA ARG A 104 -13.37 -3.69 19.53
C ARG A 104 -14.18 -2.40 19.49
N SER A 105 -14.28 -1.78 18.33
CA SER A 105 -15.04 -0.55 18.11
C SER A 105 -16.54 -0.81 17.95
N ARG A 106 -17.00 -2.05 17.98
CA ARG A 106 -18.40 -2.45 17.82
C ARG A 106 -19.07 -1.83 16.59
N ARG A 107 -18.32 -1.68 15.49
CA ARG A 107 -18.86 -1.16 14.23
C ARG A 107 -19.84 -2.17 13.63
N PRO A 108 -20.98 -1.71 13.07
CA PRO A 108 -21.93 -2.61 12.42
C PRO A 108 -21.38 -3.15 11.08
N GLY A 109 -21.90 -4.30 10.66
CA GLY A 109 -21.57 -4.91 9.38
C GLY A 109 -20.20 -5.62 9.38
N ASP A 110 -19.72 -5.90 8.18
CA ASP A 110 -18.43 -6.58 7.99
C ASP A 110 -17.24 -5.62 8.12
N PRO A 111 -16.07 -6.11 8.56
CA PRO A 111 -14.86 -5.31 8.63
C PRO A 111 -14.47 -4.76 7.26
N THR A 112 -14.24 -3.46 7.18
CA THR A 112 -13.72 -2.82 5.97
C THR A 112 -12.22 -3.12 5.83
N LEU A 113 -11.87 -3.85 4.77
CA LEU A 113 -10.50 -4.23 4.46
C LEU A 113 -9.98 -3.43 3.26
N PRO A 114 -8.68 -3.09 3.22
CA PRO A 114 -8.11 -2.35 2.10
C PRO A 114 -7.99 -3.22 0.84
N SER A 115 -8.09 -2.56 -0.32
CA SER A 115 -7.48 -3.06 -1.54
C SER A 115 -5.98 -2.77 -1.49
N TYR A 116 -5.16 -3.62 -2.10
CA TYR A 116 -3.72 -3.43 -2.08
C TYR A 116 -3.07 -3.86 -3.39
N GLY A 117 -1.99 -3.15 -3.72
CA GLY A 117 -1.06 -3.50 -4.78
C GLY A 117 0.37 -3.39 -4.27
N TRP A 118 1.27 -4.10 -4.91
CA TRP A 118 2.68 -4.07 -4.56
C TRP A 118 3.56 -4.29 -5.79
N CYS A 119 4.74 -3.70 -5.72
CA CYS A 119 5.84 -3.97 -6.65
C CYS A 119 7.04 -4.47 -5.84
N ARG A 120 7.69 -5.50 -6.35
CA ARG A 120 8.94 -6.04 -5.78
C ARG A 120 10.10 -5.55 -6.61
N GLU A 121 10.98 -4.82 -5.99
CA GLU A 121 12.21 -4.35 -6.60
C GLU A 121 13.41 -5.06 -5.99
N ARG A 122 14.37 -5.41 -6.81
CA ARG A 122 15.64 -5.98 -6.39
C ARG A 122 16.76 -5.23 -7.10
N ASP A 123 17.33 -4.31 -6.36
CA ASP A 123 18.54 -3.60 -6.80
C ASP A 123 19.80 -4.41 -6.39
N THR A 124 20.84 -3.75 -5.96
CA THR A 124 22.11 -4.35 -5.51
C THR A 124 22.02 -5.03 -4.15
N SER A 125 20.91 -4.89 -3.43
CA SER A 125 20.72 -5.47 -2.10
C SER A 125 20.48 -6.98 -2.13
N VAL A 126 20.88 -7.68 -1.07
CA VAL A 126 20.69 -9.14 -0.92
C VAL A 126 19.19 -9.48 -0.92
N HIS A 127 18.37 -8.66 -0.24
CA HIS A 127 16.94 -8.83 -0.15
C HIS A 127 16.19 -7.82 -1.00
N PRO A 128 15.03 -8.19 -1.56
CA PRO A 128 14.18 -7.27 -2.32
C PRO A 128 13.53 -6.23 -1.42
N HIS A 129 13.10 -5.13 -2.03
CA HIS A 129 12.22 -4.13 -1.44
C HIS A 129 10.80 -4.31 -1.97
N TYR A 130 9.82 -3.95 -1.16
CA TYR A 130 8.41 -3.93 -1.55
C TYR A 130 7.88 -2.51 -1.48
N HIS A 131 7.42 -1.99 -2.61
CA HIS A 131 6.63 -0.77 -2.69
C HIS A 131 5.16 -1.15 -2.65
N LEU A 132 4.45 -0.68 -1.64
CA LEU A 132 3.05 -1.04 -1.42
C LEU A 132 2.16 0.18 -1.57
N VAL A 133 0.98 -0.06 -2.11
CA VAL A 133 -0.15 0.87 -2.11
C VAL A 133 -1.33 0.19 -1.44
N LEU A 134 -1.85 0.83 -0.41
CA LEU A 134 -3.01 0.37 0.35
C LEU A 134 -4.14 1.38 0.20
N LEU A 135 -5.31 0.94 -0.25
CA LEU A 135 -6.48 1.78 -0.47
C LEU A 135 -7.56 1.45 0.55
N PHE A 136 -7.80 2.36 1.47
CA PHE A 136 -8.78 2.23 2.53
C PHE A 136 -10.04 3.04 2.22
N ASN A 137 -11.17 2.61 2.77
CA ASN A 137 -12.35 3.46 2.88
C ASN A 137 -12.06 4.60 3.86
N ALA A 138 -12.01 5.85 3.36
CA ALA A 138 -11.69 7.02 4.16
C ALA A 138 -12.80 7.39 5.16
N ASP A 139 -14.02 6.87 4.99
CA ASP A 139 -15.11 7.05 5.94
C ASP A 139 -14.92 6.20 7.22
N VAL A 140 -14.08 5.18 7.14
CA VAL A 140 -13.73 4.29 8.27
C VAL A 140 -12.34 4.59 8.81
N TYR A 141 -11.37 4.76 7.92
CA TYR A 141 -9.96 5.01 8.24
C TYR A 141 -9.52 6.33 7.60
N GLY A 142 -9.62 7.43 8.35
CA GLY A 142 -9.46 8.77 7.81
C GLY A 142 -8.01 9.26 7.69
N TYR A 143 -7.04 8.64 8.35
CA TYR A 143 -5.66 9.13 8.40
C TYR A 143 -4.65 8.02 8.74
N LEU A 144 -3.38 8.27 8.39
CA LEU A 144 -2.27 7.36 8.67
C LEU A 144 -1.92 7.35 10.17
N GLY A 145 -1.85 8.50 10.79
CA GLY A 145 -1.38 8.67 12.17
C GLY A 145 0.12 8.91 12.27
N ASN A 146 0.59 9.05 13.51
CA ASN A 146 2.00 9.24 13.79
C ASN A 146 2.72 7.88 13.82
N TYR A 147 3.64 7.68 12.88
CA TYR A 147 4.43 6.45 12.77
C TYR A 147 5.69 6.46 13.67
N GLN A 148 6.00 7.58 14.32
CA GLN A 148 7.13 7.70 15.25
C GLN A 148 6.74 7.36 16.70
N ASP A 149 5.45 7.23 16.97
CA ASP A 149 4.94 6.83 18.27
C ASP A 149 4.55 5.34 18.24
N PRO A 150 5.37 4.46 18.80
CA PRO A 150 5.15 3.01 18.74
C PRO A 150 3.95 2.55 19.58
N ASP A 151 3.52 3.34 20.54
CA ASP A 151 2.39 3.03 21.42
C ASP A 151 1.05 3.53 20.86
N ALA A 152 1.08 4.34 19.79
CA ALA A 152 -0.12 4.86 19.18
C ALA A 152 -0.97 3.75 18.54
N ASP A 153 -2.29 3.78 18.75
CA ASP A 153 -3.24 2.92 18.04
C ASP A 153 -3.72 3.63 16.76
N ASN A 154 -2.93 3.58 15.71
CA ASN A 154 -3.20 4.22 14.43
C ASN A 154 -2.86 3.30 13.25
N MET A 155 -3.14 3.75 12.02
CA MET A 155 -2.92 2.95 10.83
C MET A 155 -1.43 2.70 10.56
N ALA A 156 -0.57 3.68 10.83
CA ALA A 156 0.87 3.54 10.62
C ALA A 156 1.46 2.41 11.49
N THR A 157 1.14 2.41 12.78
CA THR A 157 1.62 1.37 13.70
C THR A 157 1.06 -0.01 13.35
N ARG A 158 -0.17 -0.09 12.84
CA ARG A 158 -0.74 -1.36 12.34
C ARG A 158 0.02 -1.89 11.13
N ILE A 159 0.38 -1.02 10.19
CA ILE A 159 1.18 -1.39 9.01
C ILE A 159 2.57 -1.87 9.44
N GLN A 160 3.25 -1.14 10.33
CA GLN A 160 4.56 -1.54 10.88
C GLN A 160 4.48 -2.88 11.62
N LYS A 161 3.52 -3.05 12.52
CA LYS A 161 3.28 -4.32 13.24
C LYS A 161 3.00 -5.48 12.28
N ALA A 162 2.25 -5.22 11.21
CA ALA A 162 1.95 -6.25 10.22
C ALA A 162 3.21 -6.71 9.47
N TRP A 163 4.11 -5.78 9.13
CA TRP A 163 5.37 -6.14 8.48
C TRP A 163 6.32 -6.89 9.43
N CYS A 164 6.53 -6.40 10.65
CA CYS A 164 7.30 -7.12 11.66
C CYS A 164 6.77 -8.55 11.87
N SER A 165 5.47 -8.69 12.05
CA SER A 165 4.81 -9.99 12.19
C SER A 165 5.03 -10.91 10.97
N ALA A 166 5.01 -10.36 9.76
CA ALA A 166 5.24 -11.11 8.53
C ALA A 166 6.65 -11.70 8.46
N LEU A 167 7.62 -10.95 8.98
CA LEU A 167 9.02 -11.36 9.03
C LEU A 167 9.35 -12.22 10.26
N GLY A 168 8.47 -12.28 11.27
CA GLY A 168 8.73 -12.94 12.54
C GLY A 168 9.68 -12.14 13.44
N LEU A 169 9.67 -10.82 13.29
CA LEU A 169 10.48 -9.87 14.06
C LEU A 169 9.63 -9.12 15.08
N ASP A 170 10.27 -8.65 16.14
CA ASP A 170 9.60 -7.94 17.22
C ASP A 170 9.29 -6.48 16.84
N TYR A 171 8.11 -6.04 17.21
CA TYR A 171 7.73 -4.64 17.18
C TYR A 171 7.84 -4.07 18.60
N PRO A 172 8.36 -2.84 18.82
CA PRO A 172 8.69 -1.82 17.81
C PRO A 172 10.12 -1.86 17.25
N ASP A 173 10.98 -2.77 17.70
CA ASP A 173 12.42 -2.77 17.41
C ASP A 173 12.72 -2.73 15.91
N TYR A 174 11.87 -3.39 15.11
CA TYR A 174 12.01 -3.47 13.66
C TYR A 174 10.99 -2.62 12.89
N ALA A 175 10.31 -1.67 13.55
CA ALA A 175 9.31 -0.81 12.91
C ALA A 175 9.88 -0.01 11.72
N ALA A 176 11.15 0.40 11.80
CA ALA A 176 11.84 1.14 10.75
C ALA A 176 12.03 0.37 9.43
N LEU A 177 11.79 -0.96 9.40
CA LEU A 177 11.75 -1.74 8.16
C LEU A 177 10.57 -1.37 7.28
N THR A 178 9.58 -0.66 7.81
CA THR A 178 8.48 -0.05 7.06
C THR A 178 8.68 1.46 7.06
N GLU A 179 8.99 2.00 5.90
CA GLU A 179 9.19 3.43 5.68
C GLU A 179 7.94 4.05 5.05
N PHE A 180 7.61 5.26 5.50
CA PHE A 180 6.58 6.10 4.91
C PHE A 180 7.26 7.25 4.20
N PRO A 181 7.39 7.19 2.86
CA PRO A 181 8.11 8.20 2.09
C PRO A 181 7.38 9.55 2.10
N PRO A 182 8.05 10.64 1.70
CA PRO A 182 7.36 11.91 1.45
C PRO A 182 6.16 11.69 0.51
N ASN A 183 5.04 12.36 0.78
CA ASN A 183 3.78 12.16 0.04
C ASN A 183 3.23 10.72 0.15
N THR A 184 3.30 10.16 1.34
CA THR A 184 2.81 8.82 1.65
C THR A 184 1.29 8.70 1.60
N VAL A 185 0.56 9.81 1.80
CA VAL A 185 -0.91 9.83 1.95
C VAL A 185 -1.56 10.55 0.80
N TYR A 186 -2.51 9.87 0.18
CA TYR A 186 -3.34 10.39 -0.89
C TYR A 186 -4.81 10.34 -0.47
N ARG A 187 -5.57 11.38 -0.80
CA ARG A 187 -7.02 11.42 -0.57
C ARG A 187 -7.70 11.83 -1.84
N PHE A 188 -8.64 11.02 -2.25
CA PHE A 188 -9.47 11.28 -3.43
C PHE A 188 -10.85 10.64 -3.26
N SER A 189 -11.78 11.07 -4.07
CA SER A 189 -13.17 10.67 -4.02
C SER A 189 -13.70 10.28 -5.40
N ARG A 190 -14.91 9.74 -5.43
CA ARG A 190 -15.64 9.54 -6.69
C ARG A 190 -15.82 10.84 -7.47
N PHE A 191 -16.03 11.97 -6.79
CA PHE A 191 -16.14 13.28 -7.44
C PHE A 191 -14.84 13.67 -8.11
N ASP A 192 -13.70 13.51 -7.42
CA ASP A 192 -12.39 13.80 -8.02
C ASP A 192 -12.13 12.95 -9.27
N ALA A 193 -12.54 11.69 -9.25
CA ALA A 193 -12.39 10.80 -10.40
C ALA A 193 -13.30 11.19 -11.56
N LEU A 194 -14.56 11.58 -11.29
CA LEU A 194 -15.52 12.00 -12.31
C LEU A 194 -15.16 13.35 -12.93
N ASP A 195 -14.75 14.29 -12.09
CA ASP A 195 -14.39 15.66 -12.52
C ASP A 195 -12.95 15.75 -13.03
N ARG A 196 -12.21 14.65 -13.05
CA ARG A 196 -10.78 14.61 -13.43
C ARG A 196 -9.95 15.63 -12.65
N ASN A 197 -10.24 15.74 -11.35
CA ASN A 197 -9.51 16.63 -10.45
C ASN A 197 -8.01 16.25 -10.40
N PRO A 198 -7.06 17.22 -10.39
CA PRO A 198 -5.63 16.96 -10.25
C PRO A 198 -5.24 16.08 -9.07
N VAL A 199 -6.01 16.08 -7.96
CA VAL A 199 -5.81 15.18 -6.80
C VAL A 199 -5.88 13.71 -7.22
N TYR A 200 -6.81 13.37 -8.13
CA TYR A 200 -6.96 12.01 -8.63
C TYR A 200 -5.79 11.58 -9.54
N TRP A 201 -5.25 12.51 -10.32
CA TRP A 201 -4.13 12.24 -11.22
C TRP A 201 -2.77 12.16 -10.54
N ASN A 202 -2.62 12.75 -9.35
CA ASN A 202 -1.38 12.76 -8.58
C ASN A 202 -1.25 11.59 -7.61
N PHE A 203 -2.23 10.69 -7.60
CA PHE A 203 -2.23 9.48 -6.78
C PHE A 203 -1.21 8.42 -7.25
#